data_7610f9eaa289ac5c14160a537ea0ec01
#
_entry.id   7610f9eaa289ac5c14160a537ea0ec01
#
_cell.length_a   1.000
_cell.length_b   1.000
_cell.length_c   1.000
_cell.angle_alpha   90.00
_cell.angle_beta   90.00
_cell.angle_gamma   90.00
#
_symmetry.space_group_name_H-M   'P 1'
#
loop_
_entity.id
_entity.type
_entity.pdbx_description
1 polymer ?
#
loop_
_entity_poly.entity_id
_entity_poly.type
_entity_poly.pdbx_seq_one_letter_code
_entity_poly.pdbx_strand_id
1 'polypeptide(L)'
;IVAIFYSAFLGDTSLWPHLFSTVLPRYVYNTIVLMIGVGILSTIFGVSSAWVVTRYNFLGKKFFEWALLLPAAVPAYIIAYTYTDFLEYAGPLQKFLREIFNWSSPNDYWFPEIRSMGGAILVMSCVLYPYIYMMTRASFLTVPLSFYQTSLIYGRNSFFSVALPLARPGIFAGLALVLMETISDFGTVDYFALETLTLGVFNVWLGMNSLSGASQISSVLFIFVVVLLTIEYLARRRQR
;
A
#
# COMPACT_ATOMS: atom_id res chain seq x y z
N ILE A 1 0.72 23.04 -9.63
CA ILE A 1 2.15 22.65 -9.61
C ILE A 1 3.03 23.90 -9.62
N VAL A 2 2.95 24.79 -10.60
CA VAL A 2 3.79 26.01 -10.69
C VAL A 2 3.67 26.87 -9.42
N ALA A 3 2.46 27.09 -8.89
CA ALA A 3 2.25 27.86 -7.66
C ALA A 3 2.91 27.23 -6.42
N ILE A 4 2.93 25.87 -6.32
CA ILE A 4 3.60 25.16 -5.24
C ILE A 4 5.10 25.40 -5.29
N PHE A 5 5.72 25.22 -6.46
CA PHE A 5 7.14 25.46 -6.63
C PHE A 5 7.52 26.93 -6.43
N TYR A 6 6.70 27.88 -6.91
CA TYR A 6 6.87 29.28 -6.65
C TYR A 6 6.88 29.59 -5.15
N SER A 7 5.88 29.11 -4.41
CA SER A 7 5.77 29.30 -2.96
C SER A 7 6.92 28.61 -2.19
N ALA A 8 7.37 27.44 -2.66
CA ALA A 8 8.44 26.68 -2.01
C ALA A 8 9.82 27.33 -2.14
N PHE A 9 10.14 27.94 -3.28
CA PHE A 9 11.48 28.43 -3.60
C PHE A 9 11.61 29.98 -3.58
N LEU A 10 10.53 30.72 -3.81
CA LEU A 10 10.50 32.18 -3.83
C LEU A 10 9.73 32.78 -2.64
N GLY A 11 9.08 31.93 -1.83
CA GLY A 11 8.49 32.32 -0.54
C GLY A 11 9.50 32.40 0.59
N ASP A 12 9.03 32.36 1.82
CA ASP A 12 9.91 32.32 2.99
C ASP A 12 10.65 30.97 3.07
N THR A 13 11.97 31.03 2.90
CA THR A 13 12.85 29.86 2.92
C THR A 13 13.51 29.63 4.29
N SER A 14 13.19 30.42 5.30
CA SER A 14 13.80 30.34 6.64
C SER A 14 13.57 28.99 7.33
N LEU A 15 12.48 28.31 6.99
CA LEU A 15 12.13 27.00 7.56
C LEU A 15 12.90 25.81 6.94
N TRP A 16 13.50 25.94 5.75
CA TRP A 16 14.22 24.85 5.10
C TRP A 16 15.31 24.22 5.96
N PRO A 17 16.24 24.98 6.55
CA PRO A 17 17.28 24.37 7.37
C PRO A 17 16.73 23.61 8.57
N HIS A 18 15.68 24.13 9.18
CA HIS A 18 15.01 23.49 10.31
C HIS A 18 14.28 22.20 9.87
N LEU A 19 13.52 22.25 8.79
CA LEU A 19 12.83 21.07 8.26
C LEU A 19 13.80 19.94 7.88
N PHE A 20 14.90 20.27 7.20
CA PHE A 20 15.91 19.29 6.81
C PHE A 20 16.65 18.66 7.99
N SER A 21 16.90 19.43 9.05
CA SER A 21 17.65 18.94 10.21
C SER A 21 16.79 18.18 11.23
N THR A 22 15.46 18.35 11.20
CA THR A 22 14.57 17.82 12.25
C THR A 22 13.57 16.79 11.72
N VAL A 23 12.58 17.22 10.97
CA VAL A 23 11.38 16.39 10.68
C VAL A 23 11.41 15.71 9.32
N LEU A 24 11.99 16.34 8.30
CA LEU A 24 11.96 15.85 6.94
C LEU A 24 12.60 14.45 6.76
N PRO A 25 13.77 14.15 7.35
CA PRO A 25 14.37 12.81 7.25
C PRO A 25 13.45 11.73 7.80
N ARG A 26 12.76 12.01 8.92
CA ARG A 26 11.82 11.09 9.55
C ARG A 26 10.57 10.89 8.68
N TYR A 27 10.02 11.96 8.11
CA TYR A 27 8.88 11.88 7.19
C TYR A 27 9.21 11.06 5.94
N VAL A 28 10.39 11.30 5.34
CA VAL A 28 10.88 10.54 4.18
C VAL A 28 11.07 9.06 4.53
N TYR A 29 11.73 8.76 5.64
CA TYR A 29 11.96 7.39 6.10
C TYR A 29 10.63 6.64 6.30
N ASN A 30 9.70 7.21 7.05
CA ASN A 30 8.40 6.60 7.33
C ASN A 30 7.59 6.39 6.04
N THR A 31 7.62 7.36 5.12
CA THR A 31 6.94 7.24 3.82
C THR A 31 7.54 6.09 3.00
N ILE A 32 8.86 5.97 2.94
CA ILE A 32 9.53 4.88 2.21
C ILE A 32 9.22 3.52 2.83
N VAL A 33 9.31 3.39 4.15
CA VAL A 33 9.00 2.13 4.86
C VAL A 33 7.55 1.72 4.63
N LEU A 34 6.62 2.67 4.74
CA LEU A 34 5.20 2.42 4.48
C LEU A 34 4.98 1.96 3.05
N MET A 35 5.52 2.67 2.06
CA MET A 35 5.40 2.34 0.65
C MET A 35 5.97 0.96 0.31
N ILE A 36 7.16 0.64 0.82
CA ILE A 36 7.78 -0.67 0.59
C ILE A 36 6.95 -1.78 1.23
N GLY A 37 6.54 -1.60 2.49
CA GLY A 37 5.74 -2.58 3.22
C GLY A 37 4.40 -2.85 2.55
N VAL A 38 3.65 -1.79 2.24
CA VAL A 38 2.35 -1.89 1.56
C VAL A 38 2.53 -2.47 0.15
N GLY A 39 3.54 -2.02 -0.60
CA GLY A 39 3.81 -2.52 -1.95
C GLY A 39 4.11 -4.02 -1.98
N ILE A 40 4.95 -4.52 -1.07
CA ILE A 40 5.29 -5.95 -0.97
C ILE A 40 4.04 -6.76 -0.58
N LEU A 41 3.38 -6.37 0.51
CA LEU A 41 2.27 -7.15 1.06
C LEU A 41 1.06 -7.16 0.12
N SER A 42 0.72 -6.01 -0.49
CA SER A 42 -0.33 -5.94 -1.51
C SER A 42 0.00 -6.75 -2.76
N THR A 43 1.29 -6.83 -3.14
CA THR A 43 1.72 -7.67 -4.26
C THR A 43 1.54 -9.14 -3.95
N ILE A 44 1.91 -9.58 -2.75
CA ILE A 44 1.70 -10.96 -2.31
C ILE A 44 0.21 -11.31 -2.33
N PHE A 45 -0.64 -10.48 -1.73
CA PHE A 45 -2.09 -10.72 -1.68
C PHE A 45 -2.74 -10.65 -3.07
N GLY A 46 -2.40 -9.64 -3.86
CA GLY A 46 -2.99 -9.45 -5.18
C GLY A 46 -2.60 -10.53 -6.18
N VAL A 47 -1.32 -10.88 -6.24
CA VAL A 47 -0.83 -11.91 -7.18
C VAL A 47 -1.31 -13.30 -6.78
N SER A 48 -1.25 -13.65 -5.48
CA SER A 48 -1.68 -14.97 -5.01
C SER A 48 -3.18 -15.17 -5.21
N SER A 49 -4.03 -14.21 -4.85
CA SER A 49 -5.46 -14.29 -5.09
C SER A 49 -5.83 -14.33 -6.57
N ALA A 50 -5.16 -13.53 -7.42
CA ALA A 50 -5.33 -13.57 -8.86
C ALA A 50 -4.98 -14.95 -9.43
N TRP A 51 -3.90 -15.57 -8.97
CA TRP A 51 -3.49 -16.90 -9.38
C TRP A 51 -4.51 -17.97 -9.00
N VAL A 52 -4.94 -17.98 -7.72
CA VAL A 52 -5.91 -18.97 -7.24
C VAL A 52 -7.21 -18.88 -8.02
N VAL A 53 -7.75 -17.67 -8.19
CA VAL A 53 -9.03 -17.48 -8.87
C VAL A 53 -8.95 -17.77 -10.37
N THR A 54 -7.83 -17.51 -11.04
CA THR A 54 -7.71 -17.79 -12.47
C THR A 54 -7.42 -19.25 -12.75
N ARG A 55 -6.59 -19.91 -11.94
CA ARG A 55 -6.05 -21.24 -12.24
C ARG A 55 -6.91 -22.39 -11.73
N TYR A 56 -7.56 -22.22 -10.58
CA TYR A 56 -8.29 -23.28 -9.92
C TYR A 56 -9.81 -23.12 -10.10
N ASN A 57 -10.50 -24.26 -10.16
CA ASN A 57 -11.96 -24.33 -10.09
C ASN A 57 -12.35 -24.80 -8.70
N PHE A 58 -13.08 -24.00 -7.94
CA PHE A 58 -13.55 -24.30 -6.60
C PHE A 58 -14.97 -23.76 -6.41
N LEU A 59 -15.66 -24.28 -5.39
CA LEU A 59 -17.00 -23.84 -5.04
C LEU A 59 -16.99 -22.36 -4.64
N GLY A 60 -17.85 -21.54 -5.26
CA GLY A 60 -17.93 -20.09 -4.96
C GLY A 60 -16.94 -19.23 -5.76
N LYS A 61 -16.17 -19.78 -6.70
CA LYS A 61 -15.22 -19.01 -7.53
C LYS A 61 -15.77 -17.71 -8.06
N LYS A 62 -16.98 -17.71 -8.65
CA LYS A 62 -17.63 -16.51 -9.20
C LYS A 62 -17.92 -15.46 -8.13
N PHE A 63 -18.25 -15.88 -6.91
CA PHE A 63 -18.42 -14.98 -5.79
C PHE A 63 -17.09 -14.35 -5.37
N PHE A 64 -16.04 -15.14 -5.20
CA PHE A 64 -14.73 -14.65 -4.83
C PHE A 64 -14.10 -13.73 -5.87
N GLU A 65 -14.37 -13.94 -7.16
CA GLU A 65 -13.93 -13.02 -8.22
C GLU A 65 -14.35 -11.56 -7.96
N TRP A 66 -15.55 -11.35 -7.42
CA TRP A 66 -16.07 -10.04 -7.08
C TRP A 66 -15.76 -9.63 -5.63
N ALA A 67 -15.87 -10.56 -4.70
CA ALA A 67 -15.63 -10.30 -3.29
C ALA A 67 -14.22 -9.77 -3.00
N LEU A 68 -13.22 -10.24 -3.75
CA LEU A 68 -11.84 -9.76 -3.65
C LEU A 68 -11.66 -8.29 -4.10
N LEU A 69 -12.64 -7.69 -4.77
CA LEU A 69 -12.63 -6.29 -5.15
C LEU A 69 -13.28 -5.38 -4.11
N LEU A 70 -14.10 -5.94 -3.20
CA LEU A 70 -14.87 -5.15 -2.23
C LEU A 70 -14.02 -4.24 -1.33
N PRO A 71 -12.80 -4.62 -0.88
CA PRO A 71 -12.02 -3.73 -0.05
C PRO A 71 -11.69 -2.38 -0.72
N ALA A 72 -11.50 -2.37 -2.05
CA ALA A 72 -11.24 -1.11 -2.77
C ALA A 72 -12.48 -0.19 -2.89
N ALA A 73 -13.67 -0.68 -2.57
CA ALA A 73 -14.88 0.13 -2.59
C ALA A 73 -15.06 0.99 -1.32
N VAL A 74 -14.28 0.71 -0.27
CA VAL A 74 -14.36 1.41 1.01
C VAL A 74 -13.10 2.27 1.21
N PRO A 75 -13.23 3.55 1.56
CA PRO A 75 -12.08 4.39 1.86
C PRO A 75 -11.15 3.79 2.92
N ALA A 76 -9.84 3.87 2.69
CA ALA A 76 -8.84 3.21 3.53
C ALA A 76 -8.93 3.61 5.01
N TYR A 77 -9.19 4.87 5.31
CA TYR A 77 -9.30 5.35 6.70
C TYR A 77 -10.50 4.75 7.45
N ILE A 78 -11.62 4.46 6.77
CA ILE A 78 -12.79 3.80 7.40
C ILE A 78 -12.43 2.37 7.78
N ILE A 79 -11.74 1.68 6.89
CA ILE A 79 -11.27 0.31 7.15
C ILE A 79 -10.22 0.34 8.27
N ALA A 80 -9.31 1.32 8.26
CA ALA A 80 -8.33 1.49 9.33
C ALA A 80 -8.99 1.62 10.71
N TYR A 81 -10.01 2.47 10.82
CA TYR A 81 -10.79 2.61 12.04
C TYR A 81 -11.44 1.29 12.46
N THR A 82 -12.13 0.62 11.52
CA THR A 82 -12.85 -0.64 11.81
C THR A 82 -11.91 -1.77 12.22
N TYR A 83 -10.77 -1.93 11.51
CA TYR A 83 -9.78 -2.96 11.87
C TYR A 83 -9.10 -2.66 13.20
N THR A 84 -8.83 -1.40 13.50
CA THR A 84 -8.24 -1.02 14.77
C THR A 84 -9.22 -1.32 15.92
N ASP A 85 -10.47 -0.90 15.81
CA ASP A 85 -11.50 -1.17 16.81
C ASP A 85 -11.71 -2.68 17.02
N PHE A 86 -11.64 -3.46 15.93
CA PHE A 86 -11.79 -4.92 16.00
C PHE A 86 -10.58 -5.63 16.63
N LEU A 87 -9.35 -5.15 16.38
CA LEU A 87 -8.09 -5.80 16.76
C LEU A 87 -7.46 -5.22 18.03
N GLU A 88 -7.90 -4.06 18.53
CA GLU A 88 -7.39 -3.51 19.79
C GLU A 88 -7.68 -4.38 21.00
N TYR A 89 -6.98 -4.14 22.11
CA TYR A 89 -7.14 -4.88 23.36
C TYR A 89 -8.60 -4.94 23.84
N ALA A 90 -9.33 -3.83 23.75
CA ALA A 90 -10.74 -3.75 24.09
C ALA A 90 -11.67 -4.30 22.98
N GLY A 91 -11.11 -4.65 21.84
CA GLY A 91 -11.85 -5.10 20.67
C GLY A 91 -12.44 -6.52 20.81
N PRO A 92 -13.42 -6.84 19.96
CA PRO A 92 -14.14 -8.12 20.05
C PRO A 92 -13.24 -9.33 19.83
N LEU A 93 -12.22 -9.24 18.94
CA LEU A 93 -11.33 -10.36 18.69
C LEU A 93 -10.51 -10.72 19.91
N GLN A 94 -9.85 -9.76 20.55
CA GLN A 94 -9.02 -10.03 21.71
C GLN A 94 -9.88 -10.43 22.94
N LYS A 95 -11.09 -9.88 23.08
CA LYS A 95 -12.05 -10.35 24.09
C LYS A 95 -12.41 -11.83 23.89
N PHE A 96 -12.74 -12.21 22.67
CA PHE A 96 -13.07 -13.60 22.33
C PHE A 96 -11.89 -14.57 22.59
N LEU A 97 -10.67 -14.16 22.22
CA LEU A 97 -9.47 -14.95 22.50
C LEU A 97 -9.23 -15.12 24.02
N ARG A 98 -9.38 -14.04 24.80
CA ARG A 98 -9.24 -14.10 26.25
C ARG A 98 -10.27 -15.02 26.89
N GLU A 99 -11.50 -15.02 26.42
CA GLU A 99 -12.55 -15.93 26.91
C GLU A 99 -12.23 -17.40 26.59
N ILE A 100 -11.74 -17.71 25.38
CA ILE A 100 -11.39 -19.08 24.99
C ILE A 100 -10.18 -19.61 25.79
N PHE A 101 -9.15 -18.79 25.94
CA PHE A 101 -7.88 -19.22 26.55
C PHE A 101 -7.79 -18.91 28.05
N ASN A 102 -8.87 -18.32 28.64
CA ASN A 102 -8.92 -17.88 30.04
C ASN A 102 -7.78 -16.93 30.44
N TRP A 103 -7.39 -16.04 29.50
CA TRP A 103 -6.42 -14.99 29.78
C TRP A 103 -7.11 -13.80 30.48
N SER A 104 -6.48 -13.27 31.53
CA SER A 104 -7.04 -12.19 32.34
C SER A 104 -6.35 -10.84 32.12
N SER A 105 -5.13 -10.86 31.59
CA SER A 105 -4.26 -9.67 31.47
C SER A 105 -3.66 -9.55 30.07
N PRO A 106 -3.33 -8.34 29.62
CA PRO A 106 -2.55 -8.13 28.40
C PRO A 106 -1.18 -8.79 28.41
N ASN A 107 -0.63 -9.08 29.61
CA ASN A 107 0.67 -9.71 29.79
C ASN A 107 0.64 -11.23 29.63
N ASP A 108 -0.54 -11.84 29.57
CA ASP A 108 -0.68 -13.31 29.47
C ASP A 108 -0.42 -13.82 28.06
N TYR A 109 -0.45 -12.93 27.04
CA TYR A 109 -0.23 -13.29 25.66
C TYR A 109 0.42 -12.13 24.88
N TRP A 110 1.08 -12.46 23.78
CA TRP A 110 1.58 -11.47 22.86
C TRP A 110 0.57 -11.21 21.74
N PHE A 111 0.23 -9.96 21.52
CA PHE A 111 -0.57 -9.52 20.38
C PHE A 111 0.07 -8.27 19.77
N PRO A 112 0.24 -8.22 18.44
CA PRO A 112 0.88 -7.07 17.81
C PRO A 112 0.05 -5.80 18.02
N GLU A 113 0.74 -4.71 18.33
CA GLU A 113 0.11 -3.40 18.46
C GLU A 113 -0.38 -2.94 17.09
N ILE A 114 -1.71 -2.76 16.97
CA ILE A 114 -2.34 -2.39 15.69
C ILE A 114 -2.02 -0.93 15.34
N ARG A 115 -1.95 -0.01 16.32
CA ARG A 115 -1.58 1.40 16.09
C ARG A 115 -0.07 1.54 15.95
N SER A 116 0.47 0.96 14.90
CA SER A 116 1.90 0.93 14.58
C SER A 116 2.11 1.01 13.07
N MET A 117 3.35 1.22 12.66
CA MET A 117 3.75 1.15 11.25
C MET A 117 3.36 -0.21 10.64
N GLY A 118 3.55 -1.31 11.38
CA GLY A 118 3.18 -2.66 10.93
C GLY A 118 1.67 -2.83 10.74
N GLY A 119 0.87 -2.30 11.67
CA GLY A 119 -0.58 -2.30 11.56
C GLY A 119 -1.09 -1.49 10.36
N ALA A 120 -0.54 -0.31 10.15
CA ALA A 120 -0.87 0.52 8.97
C ALA A 120 -0.51 -0.19 7.66
N ILE A 121 0.68 -0.81 7.57
CA ILE A 121 1.09 -1.60 6.39
C ILE A 121 0.08 -2.71 6.13
N LEU A 122 -0.32 -3.46 7.16
CA LEU A 122 -1.26 -4.56 7.02
C LEU A 122 -2.63 -4.06 6.55
N VAL A 123 -3.18 -3.05 7.21
CA VAL A 123 -4.51 -2.50 6.89
C VAL A 123 -4.54 -1.92 5.48
N MET A 124 -3.59 -1.05 5.15
CA MET A 124 -3.52 -0.47 3.79
C MET A 124 -3.32 -1.54 2.72
N SER A 125 -2.53 -2.58 3.00
CA SER A 125 -2.36 -3.68 2.05
C SER A 125 -3.64 -4.47 1.82
N CYS A 126 -4.43 -4.70 2.86
CA CYS A 126 -5.73 -5.36 2.77
C CYS A 126 -6.78 -4.55 1.99
N VAL A 127 -6.60 -3.22 1.91
CA VAL A 127 -7.48 -2.33 1.14
C VAL A 127 -7.01 -2.18 -0.30
N LEU A 128 -5.70 -2.09 -0.52
CA LEU A 128 -5.13 -1.70 -1.81
C LEU A 128 -4.73 -2.88 -2.70
N TYR A 129 -4.62 -4.13 -2.18
CA TYR A 129 -4.29 -5.29 -3.01
C TYR A 129 -5.22 -5.51 -4.22
N PRO A 130 -6.51 -5.10 -4.22
CA PRO A 130 -7.38 -5.28 -5.36
C PRO A 130 -6.88 -4.61 -6.65
N TYR A 131 -6.12 -3.52 -6.56
CA TYR A 131 -5.49 -2.89 -7.73
C TYR A 131 -4.52 -3.85 -8.43
N ILE A 132 -3.67 -4.52 -7.64
CA ILE A 132 -2.74 -5.52 -8.18
C ILE A 132 -3.50 -6.77 -8.63
N TYR A 133 -4.50 -7.21 -7.86
CA TYR A 133 -5.35 -8.34 -8.21
C TYR A 133 -5.98 -8.17 -9.60
N MET A 134 -6.63 -7.04 -9.86
CA MET A 134 -7.30 -6.78 -11.15
C MET A 134 -6.33 -6.82 -12.32
N MET A 135 -5.21 -6.10 -12.22
CA MET A 135 -4.22 -6.01 -13.29
C MET A 135 -3.53 -7.35 -13.55
N THR A 136 -3.19 -8.08 -12.48
CA THR A 136 -2.57 -9.39 -12.56
C THR A 136 -3.54 -10.44 -13.10
N ARG A 137 -4.80 -10.43 -12.64
CA ARG A 137 -5.85 -11.32 -13.12
C ARG A 137 -6.09 -11.13 -14.61
N ALA A 138 -6.21 -9.89 -15.07
CA ALA A 138 -6.34 -9.59 -16.49
C ALA A 138 -5.16 -10.16 -17.30
N SER A 139 -3.93 -10.00 -16.81
CA SER A 139 -2.74 -10.55 -17.44
C SER A 139 -2.74 -12.08 -17.47
N PHE A 140 -3.14 -12.76 -16.39
CA PHE A 140 -3.20 -14.22 -16.37
C PHE A 140 -4.23 -14.80 -17.36
N LEU A 141 -5.35 -14.11 -17.56
CA LEU A 141 -6.39 -14.52 -18.50
C LEU A 141 -5.99 -14.38 -19.97
N THR A 142 -5.00 -13.57 -20.29
CA THR A 142 -4.49 -13.41 -21.67
C THR A 142 -3.46 -14.46 -22.05
N VAL A 143 -2.91 -15.21 -21.09
CA VAL A 143 -1.91 -16.24 -21.35
C VAL A 143 -2.55 -17.50 -21.96
N PRO A 144 -2.16 -17.92 -23.17
CA PRO A 144 -2.69 -19.15 -23.80
C PRO A 144 -2.42 -20.39 -22.95
N LEU A 145 -3.39 -21.30 -22.92
CA LEU A 145 -3.30 -22.55 -22.15
C LEU A 145 -2.10 -23.41 -22.55
N SER A 146 -1.70 -23.35 -23.81
CA SER A 146 -0.54 -24.08 -24.36
C SER A 146 0.77 -23.77 -23.62
N PHE A 147 0.98 -22.54 -23.17
CA PHE A 147 2.17 -22.19 -22.39
C PHE A 147 2.22 -22.94 -21.05
N TYR A 148 1.08 -23.04 -20.38
CA TYR A 148 0.97 -23.80 -19.13
C TYR A 148 1.19 -25.31 -19.36
N GLN A 149 0.60 -25.88 -20.42
CA GLN A 149 0.78 -27.27 -20.77
C GLN A 149 2.24 -27.59 -21.11
N THR A 150 2.89 -26.73 -21.89
CA THR A 150 4.31 -26.86 -22.21
C THR A 150 5.18 -26.85 -20.97
N SER A 151 4.91 -25.92 -20.03
CA SER A 151 5.68 -25.86 -18.78
C SER A 151 5.57 -27.15 -17.95
N LEU A 152 4.41 -27.77 -17.93
CA LEU A 152 4.19 -29.05 -17.24
C LEU A 152 4.94 -30.20 -17.91
N ILE A 153 4.96 -30.27 -19.26
CA ILE A 153 5.72 -31.27 -20.02
C ILE A 153 7.22 -31.19 -19.67
N TYR A 154 7.77 -30.01 -19.50
CA TYR A 154 9.15 -29.78 -19.06
C TYR A 154 9.37 -29.91 -17.56
N GLY A 155 8.39 -30.37 -16.79
CA GLY A 155 8.49 -30.49 -15.31
C GLY A 155 8.69 -29.18 -14.56
N ARG A 156 8.37 -28.03 -15.17
CA ARG A 156 8.55 -26.72 -14.57
C ARG A 156 7.27 -26.26 -13.85
N ASN A 157 7.46 -25.51 -12.77
CA ASN A 157 6.34 -24.87 -12.07
C ASN A 157 5.71 -23.77 -12.96
N SER A 158 4.46 -23.96 -13.37
CA SER A 158 3.75 -23.06 -14.29
C SER A 158 3.58 -21.64 -13.73
N PHE A 159 3.52 -21.48 -12.41
CA PHE A 159 3.41 -20.15 -11.80
C PHE A 159 4.69 -19.34 -12.00
N PHE A 160 5.84 -19.88 -11.60
CA PHE A 160 7.12 -19.15 -11.66
C PHE A 160 7.71 -19.06 -13.06
N SER A 161 7.47 -20.09 -13.92
CA SER A 161 8.08 -20.14 -15.26
C SER A 161 7.23 -19.49 -16.34
N VAL A 162 5.91 -19.36 -16.17
CA VAL A 162 5.00 -18.84 -17.19
C VAL A 162 4.18 -17.66 -16.64
N ALA A 163 3.34 -17.91 -15.63
CA ALA A 163 2.36 -16.93 -15.20
C ALA A 163 3.02 -15.64 -14.70
N LEU A 164 3.90 -15.76 -13.71
CA LEU A 164 4.54 -14.61 -13.08
C LEU A 164 5.40 -13.77 -14.04
N PRO A 165 6.25 -14.36 -14.92
CA PRO A 165 7.00 -13.59 -15.91
C PRO A 165 6.12 -12.85 -16.92
N LEU A 166 5.06 -13.49 -17.43
CA LEU A 166 4.18 -12.87 -18.42
C LEU A 166 3.24 -11.81 -17.80
N ALA A 167 2.90 -11.95 -16.52
CA ALA A 167 2.08 -10.96 -15.81
C ALA A 167 2.86 -9.75 -15.25
N ARG A 168 4.19 -9.73 -15.35
CA ARG A 168 5.01 -8.62 -14.84
C ARG A 168 4.48 -7.23 -15.20
N PRO A 169 4.07 -6.95 -16.47
CA PRO A 169 3.54 -5.63 -16.81
C PRO A 169 2.30 -5.25 -16.01
N GLY A 170 1.38 -6.19 -15.83
CA GLY A 170 0.17 -5.98 -15.03
C GLY A 170 0.47 -5.81 -13.55
N ILE A 171 1.39 -6.61 -13.00
CA ILE A 171 1.81 -6.51 -11.60
C ILE A 171 2.43 -5.13 -11.33
N PHE A 172 3.36 -4.67 -12.19
CA PHE A 172 3.98 -3.34 -12.03
C PHE A 172 2.98 -2.20 -12.19
N ALA A 173 2.01 -2.34 -13.10
CA ALA A 173 0.94 -1.35 -13.24
C ALA A 173 0.07 -1.26 -11.99
N GLY A 174 -0.35 -2.41 -11.45
CA GLY A 174 -1.10 -2.45 -10.18
C GLY A 174 -0.29 -1.93 -9.00
N LEU A 175 1.00 -2.29 -8.92
CA LEU A 175 1.90 -1.81 -7.88
C LEU A 175 2.07 -0.28 -7.92
N ALA A 176 2.21 0.30 -9.11
CA ALA A 176 2.30 1.75 -9.26
C ALA A 176 1.06 2.46 -8.71
N LEU A 177 -0.14 1.93 -8.99
CA LEU A 177 -1.39 2.46 -8.43
C LEU A 177 -1.41 2.36 -6.91
N VAL A 178 -1.02 1.22 -6.35
CA VAL A 178 -0.93 1.03 -4.88
C VAL A 178 0.03 2.03 -4.25
N LEU A 179 1.21 2.22 -4.83
CA LEU A 179 2.20 3.15 -4.30
C LEU A 179 1.75 4.61 -4.40
N MET A 180 1.07 4.99 -5.49
CA MET A 180 0.49 6.33 -5.65
C MET A 180 -0.62 6.59 -4.62
N GLU A 181 -1.47 5.61 -4.37
CA GLU A 181 -2.52 5.70 -3.34
C GLU A 181 -1.92 5.78 -1.94
N THR A 182 -0.91 4.95 -1.66
CA THR A 182 -0.21 4.94 -0.36
C THR A 182 0.46 6.28 -0.05
N ILE A 183 1.13 6.91 -1.02
CA ILE A 183 1.83 8.18 -0.80
C ILE A 183 0.87 9.36 -0.66
N SER A 184 -0.32 9.28 -1.26
CA SER A 184 -1.34 10.35 -1.20
C SER A 184 -2.33 10.16 -0.05
N ASP A 185 -2.32 9.02 0.62
CA ASP A 185 -3.22 8.78 1.75
C ASP A 185 -2.86 9.69 2.93
N PHE A 186 -3.87 10.42 3.39
CA PHE A 186 -3.79 11.28 4.57
C PHE A 186 -4.53 10.64 5.75
N GLY A 187 -5.74 10.14 5.51
CA GLY A 187 -6.64 9.73 6.57
C GLY A 187 -6.15 8.54 7.38
N THR A 188 -5.57 7.54 6.70
CA THR A 188 -5.03 6.35 7.39
C THR A 188 -3.76 6.70 8.17
N VAL A 189 -2.84 7.45 7.57
CA VAL A 189 -1.58 7.80 8.24
C VAL A 189 -1.80 8.71 9.44
N ASP A 190 -2.76 9.65 9.36
CA ASP A 190 -3.17 10.49 10.49
C ASP A 190 -3.78 9.64 11.61
N TYR A 191 -4.67 8.73 11.27
CA TYR A 191 -5.32 7.83 12.24
C TYR A 191 -4.32 6.94 13.00
N PHE A 192 -3.28 6.44 12.30
CA PHE A 192 -2.19 5.67 12.92
C PHE A 192 -1.09 6.53 13.54
N ALA A 193 -1.23 7.86 13.51
CA ALA A 193 -0.25 8.84 13.98
C ALA A 193 1.16 8.62 13.35
N LEU A 194 1.19 8.27 12.06
CA LEU A 194 2.43 8.03 11.33
C LEU A 194 2.91 9.32 10.67
N GLU A 195 4.05 9.79 11.08
CA GLU A 195 4.68 10.99 10.56
C GLU A 195 5.24 10.74 9.13
N THR A 196 4.37 10.86 8.14
CA THR A 196 4.69 10.75 6.70
C THR A 196 4.79 12.13 6.06
N LEU A 197 5.29 12.18 4.80
CA LEU A 197 5.36 13.44 4.03
C LEU A 197 3.99 14.09 3.88
N THR A 198 2.95 13.30 3.61
CA THR A 198 1.57 13.81 3.42
C THR A 198 1.03 14.43 4.71
N LEU A 199 1.20 13.75 5.85
CA LEU A 199 0.85 14.32 7.16
C LEU A 199 1.71 15.55 7.49
N GLY A 200 2.99 15.54 7.12
CA GLY A 200 3.90 16.67 7.29
C GLY A 200 3.45 17.93 6.57
N VAL A 201 2.96 17.82 5.33
CA VAL A 201 2.37 18.95 4.60
C VAL A 201 1.23 19.58 5.39
N PHE A 202 0.33 18.76 5.90
CA PHE A 202 -0.84 19.19 6.66
C PHE A 202 -0.45 19.87 7.98
N ASN A 203 0.45 19.24 8.74
CA ASN A 203 0.91 19.77 10.05
C ASN A 203 1.63 21.11 9.91
N VAL A 204 2.46 21.30 8.88
CA VAL A 204 3.15 22.57 8.66
C VAL A 204 2.20 23.62 8.14
N TRP A 205 1.24 23.26 7.28
CA TRP A 205 0.24 24.21 6.79
C TRP A 205 -0.68 24.72 7.88
N LEU A 206 -1.37 23.83 8.59
CA LEU A 206 -2.37 24.18 9.58
C LEU A 206 -1.79 24.39 10.98
N GLY A 207 -0.82 23.58 11.40
CA GLY A 207 -0.22 23.65 12.73
C GLY A 207 0.76 24.80 12.88
N MET A 208 1.57 25.08 11.85
CA MET A 208 2.55 26.18 11.85
C MET A 208 2.08 27.42 11.07
N ASN A 209 0.88 27.38 10.48
CA ASN A 209 0.34 28.43 9.61
C ASN A 209 1.31 28.90 8.52
N SER A 210 2.14 27.99 8.00
CA SER A 210 3.17 28.25 7.00
C SER A 210 2.85 27.58 5.67
N LEU A 211 2.33 28.36 4.71
CA LEU A 211 2.06 27.88 3.36
C LEU A 211 3.37 27.60 2.60
N SER A 212 4.41 28.40 2.81
CA SER A 212 5.72 28.18 2.16
C SER A 212 6.37 26.88 2.64
N GLY A 213 6.39 26.60 3.96
CA GLY A 213 6.88 25.35 4.51
C GLY A 213 6.11 24.13 4.03
N ALA A 214 4.79 24.20 3.99
CA ALA A 214 3.96 23.13 3.42
C ALA A 214 4.25 22.89 1.93
N SER A 215 4.45 23.96 1.15
CA SER A 215 4.83 23.88 -0.25
C SER A 215 6.21 23.26 -0.47
N GLN A 216 7.14 23.47 0.46
CA GLN A 216 8.47 22.85 0.47
C GLN A 216 8.37 21.33 0.62
N ILE A 217 7.63 20.83 1.62
CA ILE A 217 7.40 19.39 1.81
C ILE A 217 6.61 18.80 0.63
N SER A 218 5.61 19.52 0.12
CA SER A 218 4.85 19.09 -1.06
C SER A 218 5.73 18.96 -2.31
N SER A 219 6.76 19.78 -2.45
CA SER A 219 7.73 19.68 -3.55
C SER A 219 8.58 18.41 -3.44
N VAL A 220 8.98 18.01 -2.23
CA VAL A 220 9.66 16.73 -1.99
C VAL A 220 8.74 15.56 -2.34
N LEU A 221 7.48 15.59 -1.87
CA LEU A 221 6.48 14.57 -2.19
C LEU A 221 6.26 14.47 -3.70
N PHE A 222 6.18 15.59 -4.42
CA PHE A 222 6.05 15.62 -5.87
C PHE A 222 7.23 14.93 -6.57
N ILE A 223 8.47 15.12 -6.08
CA ILE A 223 9.64 14.42 -6.62
C ILE A 223 9.48 12.90 -6.47
N PHE A 224 8.98 12.42 -5.33
CA PHE A 224 8.70 10.99 -5.15
C PHE A 224 7.72 10.46 -6.20
N VAL A 225 6.62 11.17 -6.44
CA VAL A 225 5.63 10.79 -7.45
C VAL A 225 6.25 10.74 -8.85
N VAL A 226 7.05 11.75 -9.22
CA VAL A 226 7.74 11.78 -10.52
C VAL A 226 8.72 10.62 -10.66
N VAL A 227 9.47 10.31 -9.61
CA VAL A 227 10.41 9.16 -9.60
C VAL A 227 9.64 7.85 -9.81
N LEU A 228 8.53 7.63 -9.10
CA LEU A 228 7.69 6.45 -9.26
C LEU A 228 7.14 6.31 -10.69
N LEU A 229 6.59 7.38 -11.25
CA LEU A 229 6.09 7.39 -12.63
C LEU A 229 7.21 7.11 -13.64
N THR A 230 8.40 7.64 -13.40
CA THR A 230 9.57 7.41 -14.27
C THR A 230 10.00 5.94 -14.20
N ILE A 231 10.07 5.35 -13.00
CA ILE A 231 10.40 3.93 -12.82
C ILE A 231 9.37 3.04 -13.53
N GLU A 232 8.08 3.35 -13.35
CA GLU A 232 7.01 2.62 -14.04
C GLU A 232 7.12 2.72 -15.56
N TYR A 233 7.32 3.92 -16.09
CA TYR A 233 7.51 4.15 -17.52
C TYR A 233 8.69 3.36 -18.09
N LEU A 234 9.83 3.38 -17.41
CA LEU A 234 11.02 2.62 -17.82
C LEU A 234 10.82 1.10 -17.73
N ALA A 235 10.13 0.64 -16.70
CA ALA A 235 9.80 -0.78 -16.55
C ALA A 235 8.90 -1.28 -17.69
N ARG A 236 7.89 -0.50 -18.08
CA ARG A 236 7.03 -0.82 -19.24
C ARG A 236 7.78 -0.79 -20.58
N ARG A 237 8.71 0.15 -20.76
CA ARG A 237 9.47 0.29 -22.01
C ARG A 237 10.39 -0.90 -22.27
N ARG A 238 10.95 -1.52 -21.23
CA ARG A 238 11.80 -2.74 -21.36
C ARG A 238 11.03 -4.01 -21.75
N GLN A 239 9.72 -3.96 -21.79
CA GLN A 239 8.86 -5.13 -22.03
C GLN A 239 8.18 -5.09 -23.41
N ARG A 240 8.40 -4.01 -24.18
CA ARG A 240 8.08 -3.91 -25.60
C ARG A 240 9.29 -4.30 -26.45
#